data_f75edb617612bab7a05a801a1d77fa6c
#
_entry.id   f75edb617612bab7a05a801a1d77fa6c
#
_cell.length_a   1.000
_cell.length_b   1.000
_cell.length_c   1.000
_cell.angle_alpha   90.00
_cell.angle_beta   90.00
_cell.angle_gamma   90.00
#
_symmetry.space_group_name_H-M   'P 1'
#
loop_
_entity.id
_entity.type
_entity.pdbx_description
1 polymer ?
#
loop_
_entity_poly.entity_id
_entity_poly.type
_entity_poly.pdbx_seq_one_letter_code
_entity_poly.pdbx_strand_id
1 'polypeptide(L)'
;MNAKKILAMILALCLMLMATACGSTTPQSQIKGDLNINGQIEVGQEGVDVEVNLSDVHMDAAEAFAAGHWEALFTPVQIEGRALDMLNFDLTPTAEEKAAMEKEPAYGKPVVYMMSDGCTSGPTVADDLKYYTEAGLTADGLKGMSVVEALGTGKATVAVNHIATMLVPITNGVDMTFVGGAHIGCKTLYVLNDSQYKTTEDLKGTNISVPNGIGNTDYNITCMMLDADGINPQTDVTLMQVTADACVSAMERGEISACLLSDSFAYAMVKDGKLRAIRSLLDEDFAHNNCCVIAMNRTYVEQNPVHAKKIIQAVQKAHSFMRENTAEATQYLLDRGWNAGDFDMNVMLNGSMQFGTTDAFTQASLKQIVDNYLRLGLIQSMNNADEIMALAWRPVLD
;
A
#
# COMPACT_ATOMS: atom_id res chain seq x y z
N MET A 1 -7.36 19.32 5.40
CA MET A 1 -8.34 19.55 4.30
C MET A 1 -9.22 20.74 4.69
N ASN A 2 -9.45 21.70 3.81
CA ASN A 2 -10.27 22.90 4.14
C ASN A 2 -11.75 22.46 4.29
N ALA A 3 -12.46 22.92 5.33
CA ALA A 3 -13.89 22.63 5.57
C ALA A 3 -14.78 22.74 4.30
N LYS A 4 -14.38 23.56 3.34
CA LYS A 4 -15.01 23.67 2.02
C LYS A 4 -14.85 22.44 1.12
N LYS A 5 -13.75 21.67 1.26
CA LYS A 5 -13.54 20.40 0.51
C LYS A 5 -14.37 19.27 1.10
N ILE A 6 -14.46 19.21 2.44
CA ILE A 6 -15.34 18.25 3.15
C ILE A 6 -16.78 18.47 2.74
N LEU A 7 -17.24 19.72 2.72
CA LEU A 7 -18.60 20.10 2.32
C LEU A 7 -18.88 19.70 0.85
N ALA A 8 -17.90 19.87 -0.05
CA ALA A 8 -18.04 19.52 -1.46
C ALA A 8 -18.11 17.99 -1.68
N MET A 9 -17.32 17.20 -0.92
CA MET A 9 -17.38 15.73 -0.96
C MET A 9 -18.69 15.18 -0.40
N ILE A 10 -19.16 15.71 0.71
CA ILE A 10 -20.42 15.30 1.33
C ILE A 10 -21.60 15.67 0.41
N LEU A 11 -21.57 16.82 -0.24
CA LEU A 11 -22.57 17.21 -1.25
C LEU A 11 -22.57 16.27 -2.47
N ALA A 12 -21.40 15.84 -2.93
CA ALA A 12 -21.28 14.88 -4.04
C ALA A 12 -21.83 13.51 -3.66
N LEU A 13 -21.56 13.02 -2.44
CA LEU A 13 -22.07 11.75 -1.93
C LEU A 13 -23.61 11.77 -1.74
N CYS A 14 -24.15 12.87 -1.20
CA CYS A 14 -25.60 13.06 -1.08
C CYS A 14 -26.30 13.12 -2.45
N LEU A 15 -25.68 13.74 -3.47
CA LEU A 15 -26.19 13.78 -4.83
C LEU A 15 -26.21 12.41 -5.51
N MET A 16 -25.20 11.54 -5.27
CA MET A 16 -25.17 10.16 -5.78
C MET A 16 -26.24 9.28 -5.13
N LEU A 17 -26.50 9.43 -3.83
CA LEU A 17 -27.53 8.68 -3.12
C LEU A 17 -28.96 9.11 -3.55
N MET A 18 -29.18 10.36 -3.92
CA MET A 18 -30.48 10.83 -4.44
C MET A 18 -30.72 10.42 -5.90
N ALA A 19 -29.67 10.24 -6.72
CA ALA A 19 -29.81 9.82 -8.11
C ALA A 19 -30.26 8.36 -8.27
N THR A 20 -30.08 7.53 -7.25
CA THR A 20 -30.54 6.13 -7.23
C THR A 20 -32.00 5.95 -6.75
N ALA A 21 -32.61 6.99 -6.17
CA ALA A 21 -33.94 6.89 -5.54
C ALA A 21 -35.11 7.46 -6.37
N CYS A 22 -34.86 8.26 -7.44
CA CYS A 22 -35.94 8.83 -8.24
C CYS A 22 -35.59 9.00 -9.71
N GLY A 23 -36.25 8.22 -10.57
CA GLY A 23 -36.32 8.50 -12.01
C GLY A 23 -37.28 9.66 -12.27
N SER A 24 -36.81 10.91 -12.30
CA SER A 24 -37.46 12.04 -13.03
C SER A 24 -36.56 13.29 -12.98
N THR A 25 -36.47 13.95 -14.11
CA THR A 25 -35.77 15.21 -14.37
C THR A 25 -36.29 16.36 -13.52
N THR A 26 -35.46 16.97 -12.68
CA THR A 26 -35.74 18.26 -12.02
C THR A 26 -34.47 19.12 -11.90
N PRO A 27 -34.56 20.46 -11.91
CA PRO A 27 -33.44 21.37 -12.09
C PRO A 27 -32.53 21.45 -10.85
N GLN A 28 -31.23 21.68 -11.10
CA GLN A 28 -30.21 21.93 -10.08
C GLN A 28 -30.63 23.03 -9.11
N SER A 29 -31.06 22.65 -7.91
CA SER A 29 -31.13 23.58 -6.78
C SER A 29 -29.82 23.52 -6.02
N GLN A 30 -29.17 24.66 -5.80
CA GLN A 30 -28.02 24.79 -4.93
C GLN A 30 -28.44 24.52 -3.49
N ILE A 31 -28.00 23.42 -2.92
CA ILE A 31 -28.18 23.10 -1.51
C ILE A 31 -27.14 23.91 -0.72
N LYS A 32 -27.63 24.82 0.16
CA LYS A 32 -26.80 25.50 1.16
C LYS A 32 -27.06 24.86 2.51
N GLY A 33 -26.01 24.28 3.11
CA GLY A 33 -26.05 23.76 4.46
C GLY A 33 -24.79 24.20 5.23
N ASP A 34 -24.90 24.40 6.53
CA ASP A 34 -23.77 24.67 7.42
C ASP A 34 -23.45 23.39 8.22
N LEU A 35 -22.17 23.01 8.23
CA LEU A 35 -21.68 21.88 9.02
C LEU A 35 -21.51 22.33 10.48
N ASN A 36 -22.16 21.66 11.43
CA ASN A 36 -21.93 21.92 12.84
C ASN A 36 -20.70 21.17 13.37
N ILE A 37 -20.25 21.55 14.58
CA ILE A 37 -19.05 20.96 15.21
C ILE A 37 -19.17 19.45 15.56
N ASN A 38 -20.36 18.86 15.38
CA ASN A 38 -20.62 17.43 15.61
C ASN A 38 -20.75 16.63 14.31
N GLY A 39 -20.39 17.21 13.14
CA GLY A 39 -20.46 16.51 11.85
C GLY A 39 -21.86 16.36 11.26
N GLN A 40 -22.86 17.08 11.76
CA GLN A 40 -24.23 17.08 11.21
C GLN A 40 -24.42 18.18 10.18
N ILE A 41 -25.10 17.85 9.08
CA ILE A 41 -25.50 18.83 8.05
C ILE A 41 -26.97 19.14 8.23
N GLU A 42 -27.30 20.39 8.60
CA GLU A 42 -28.67 20.86 8.57
C GLU A 42 -29.04 21.34 7.15
N VAL A 43 -29.96 20.65 6.51
CA VAL A 43 -30.55 21.04 5.22
C VAL A 43 -31.93 21.65 5.49
N GLY A 44 -32.15 22.92 5.11
CA GLY A 44 -33.34 23.68 5.45
C GLY A 44 -34.67 23.06 4.98
N GLN A 45 -35.63 23.09 5.81
CA GLN A 45 -37.09 22.91 5.83
C GLN A 45 -37.79 21.71 5.14
N GLU A 46 -37.11 20.87 4.37
CA GLU A 46 -37.63 19.54 3.94
C GLU A 46 -36.51 18.49 4.05
N GLY A 47 -35.65 18.64 5.05
CA GLY A 47 -34.41 17.93 5.16
C GLY A 47 -34.52 16.48 5.61
N VAL A 48 -33.79 15.63 4.96
CA VAL A 48 -33.35 14.36 5.54
C VAL A 48 -32.14 14.71 6.40
N ASP A 49 -32.24 14.50 7.71
CA ASP A 49 -31.07 14.56 8.59
C ASP A 49 -30.11 13.43 8.18
N VAL A 50 -29.01 13.78 7.52
CA VAL A 50 -27.96 12.83 7.19
C VAL A 50 -26.91 12.95 8.30
N GLU A 51 -26.90 12.00 9.20
CA GLU A 51 -25.82 11.84 10.16
C GLU A 51 -24.62 11.21 9.42
N VAL A 52 -23.56 11.99 9.21
CA VAL A 52 -22.32 11.49 8.63
C VAL A 52 -21.44 11.02 9.78
N ASN A 53 -21.23 9.72 9.86
CA ASN A 53 -20.22 9.19 10.78
C ASN A 53 -18.83 9.53 10.22
N LEU A 54 -18.07 10.36 10.94
CA LEU A 54 -16.74 10.81 10.50
C LEU A 54 -15.74 9.66 10.36
N SER A 55 -15.98 8.53 11.03
CA SER A 55 -15.16 7.32 10.85
C SER A 55 -15.37 6.64 9.48
N ASP A 56 -16.43 6.97 8.75
CA ASP A 56 -16.72 6.44 7.43
C ASP A 56 -16.12 7.29 6.30
N VAL A 57 -15.46 8.39 6.66
CA VAL A 57 -14.80 9.32 5.72
C VAL A 57 -13.30 9.27 5.97
N HIS A 58 -12.53 9.04 4.92
CA HIS A 58 -11.07 9.06 5.02
C HIS A 58 -10.55 10.43 5.47
N MET A 59 -9.60 10.42 6.40
CA MET A 59 -8.84 11.58 6.87
C MET A 59 -7.35 11.28 6.85
N ASP A 60 -6.55 12.27 6.48
CA ASP A 60 -5.10 12.20 6.62
C ASP A 60 -4.68 12.02 8.09
N ALA A 61 -3.53 11.39 8.34
CA ALA A 61 -3.10 10.97 9.66
C ALA A 61 -3.20 12.05 10.73
N ALA A 62 -2.60 13.23 10.49
CA ALA A 62 -2.60 14.32 11.46
C ALA A 62 -4.02 14.87 11.72
N GLU A 63 -4.87 14.93 10.70
CA GLU A 63 -6.26 15.41 10.80
C GLU A 63 -7.13 14.41 11.59
N ALA A 64 -7.04 13.12 11.29
CA ALA A 64 -7.79 12.05 11.95
C ALA A 64 -7.54 12.04 13.47
N PHE A 65 -6.27 12.14 13.85
CA PHE A 65 -5.90 12.18 15.26
C PHE A 65 -6.25 13.50 15.96
N ALA A 66 -6.16 14.64 15.27
CA ALA A 66 -6.59 15.93 15.82
C ALA A 66 -8.10 15.99 16.04
N ALA A 67 -8.89 15.33 15.19
CA ALA A 67 -10.33 15.22 15.32
C ALA A 67 -10.80 14.18 16.36
N GLY A 68 -9.89 13.32 16.87
CA GLY A 68 -10.24 12.22 17.77
C GLY A 68 -10.89 11.02 17.07
N HIS A 69 -10.74 10.91 15.75
CA HIS A 69 -11.29 9.86 14.87
C HIS A 69 -10.17 9.13 14.13
N TRP A 70 -9.21 8.58 14.87
CA TRP A 70 -8.01 7.97 14.29
C TRP A 70 -8.31 6.80 13.33
N GLU A 71 -9.46 6.12 13.48
CA GLU A 71 -9.93 5.08 12.56
C GLU A 71 -10.17 5.59 11.16
N ALA A 72 -10.49 6.88 11.00
CA ALA A 72 -10.73 7.53 9.71
C ALA A 72 -9.49 7.51 8.79
N LEU A 73 -8.27 7.41 9.36
CA LEU A 73 -7.04 7.18 8.58
C LEU A 73 -7.12 5.88 7.77
N PHE A 74 -7.74 4.83 8.33
CA PHE A 74 -7.81 3.50 7.71
C PHE A 74 -9.07 3.29 6.87
N THR A 75 -9.92 4.31 6.72
CA THR A 75 -11.02 4.27 5.77
C THR A 75 -10.47 4.26 4.35
N PRO A 76 -10.91 3.34 3.46
CA PRO A 76 -10.35 3.22 2.12
C PRO A 76 -10.48 4.50 1.29
N VAL A 77 -9.35 5.00 0.78
CA VAL A 77 -9.35 6.12 -0.20
C VAL A 77 -9.89 5.61 -1.53
N GLN A 78 -10.95 6.23 -2.02
CA GLN A 78 -11.56 5.88 -3.30
C GLN A 78 -10.81 6.56 -4.46
N ILE A 79 -10.16 5.74 -5.31
CA ILE A 79 -9.42 6.21 -6.48
C ILE A 79 -9.93 5.46 -7.70
N GLU A 80 -10.49 6.20 -8.66
CA GLU A 80 -11.01 5.62 -9.90
C GLU A 80 -9.89 4.95 -10.72
N GLY A 81 -10.19 3.78 -11.29
CA GLY A 81 -9.25 3.05 -12.15
C GLY A 81 -8.07 2.39 -11.43
N ARG A 82 -8.01 2.46 -10.08
CA ARG A 82 -6.91 1.83 -9.32
C ARG A 82 -7.03 0.31 -9.28
N ALA A 83 -8.22 -0.23 -9.05
CA ALA A 83 -8.41 -1.64 -8.74
C ALA A 83 -8.40 -2.53 -9.99
N LEU A 84 -7.63 -3.61 -9.94
CA LEU A 84 -7.65 -4.70 -10.90
C LEU A 84 -8.56 -5.82 -10.38
N ASP A 85 -9.68 -6.10 -11.04
CA ASP A 85 -10.58 -7.18 -10.68
C ASP A 85 -10.27 -8.46 -11.46
N MET A 86 -9.72 -9.45 -10.73
CA MET A 86 -9.40 -10.78 -11.24
C MET A 86 -10.16 -11.90 -10.51
N LEU A 87 -11.08 -11.58 -9.59
CA LEU A 87 -11.71 -12.60 -8.72
C LEU A 87 -12.39 -13.71 -9.53
N ASN A 88 -13.12 -13.34 -10.59
CA ASN A 88 -13.84 -14.27 -11.45
C ASN A 88 -13.08 -14.64 -12.72
N PHE A 89 -11.80 -14.26 -12.82
CA PHE A 89 -10.98 -14.56 -14.00
C PHE A 89 -10.66 -16.06 -14.06
N ASP A 90 -10.85 -16.67 -15.24
CA ASP A 90 -10.45 -18.05 -15.51
C ASP A 90 -8.95 -18.13 -15.76
N LEU A 91 -8.22 -18.74 -14.85
CA LEU A 91 -6.77 -18.91 -14.93
C LEU A 91 -6.35 -20.04 -15.87
N THR A 92 -7.28 -20.91 -16.28
CA THR A 92 -6.97 -22.09 -17.10
C THR A 92 -6.24 -21.67 -18.39
N PRO A 93 -5.05 -22.17 -18.66
CA PRO A 93 -4.33 -21.81 -19.87
C PRO A 93 -5.05 -22.28 -21.14
N THR A 94 -5.16 -21.41 -22.15
CA THR A 94 -5.64 -21.80 -23.48
C THR A 94 -4.74 -22.82 -24.14
N ALA A 95 -5.18 -23.43 -25.23
CA ALA A 95 -4.35 -24.39 -25.98
C ALA A 95 -3.06 -23.73 -26.51
N GLU A 96 -3.17 -22.48 -26.97
CA GLU A 96 -2.04 -21.68 -27.45
C GLU A 96 -1.06 -21.35 -26.32
N GLU A 97 -1.57 -20.94 -25.14
CA GLU A 97 -0.74 -20.69 -23.96
C GLU A 97 -0.01 -21.96 -23.51
N LYS A 98 -0.69 -23.11 -23.44
CA LYS A 98 -0.05 -24.40 -23.11
C LYS A 98 1.09 -24.73 -24.07
N ALA A 99 0.83 -24.62 -25.37
CA ALA A 99 1.84 -24.87 -26.39
C ALA A 99 3.03 -23.89 -26.37
N ALA A 100 2.79 -22.65 -25.88
CA ALA A 100 3.86 -21.67 -25.67
C ALA A 100 4.65 -22.00 -24.39
N MET A 101 3.97 -22.28 -23.27
CA MET A 101 4.60 -22.68 -22.01
C MET A 101 5.51 -23.90 -22.16
N GLU A 102 5.11 -24.90 -22.97
CA GLU A 102 5.93 -26.10 -23.24
C GLU A 102 7.29 -25.79 -23.88
N LYS A 103 7.44 -24.62 -24.51
CA LYS A 103 8.69 -24.18 -25.17
C LYS A 103 9.55 -23.30 -24.24
N GLU A 104 9.01 -22.83 -23.14
CA GLU A 104 9.72 -21.96 -22.22
C GLU A 104 10.64 -22.74 -21.27
N PRO A 105 11.83 -22.24 -20.92
CA PRO A 105 12.78 -22.91 -19.99
C PRO A 105 12.21 -23.27 -18.63
N ALA A 106 11.12 -22.60 -18.19
CA ALA A 106 10.43 -22.86 -16.93
C ALA A 106 9.48 -24.07 -16.98
N TYR A 107 9.19 -24.61 -18.17
CA TYR A 107 8.25 -25.72 -18.29
C TYR A 107 8.64 -26.93 -17.43
N GLY A 108 7.67 -27.42 -16.67
CA GLY A 108 7.86 -28.55 -15.75
C GLY A 108 8.64 -28.24 -14.48
N LYS A 109 9.01 -26.96 -14.24
CA LYS A 109 9.65 -26.52 -13.01
C LYS A 109 8.64 -25.80 -12.13
N PRO A 110 8.76 -25.90 -10.78
CA PRO A 110 7.88 -25.14 -9.89
C PRO A 110 8.18 -23.64 -9.95
N VAL A 111 7.13 -22.84 -9.78
CA VAL A 111 7.25 -21.42 -9.43
C VAL A 111 7.74 -21.34 -8.00
N VAL A 112 8.93 -20.79 -7.78
CA VAL A 112 9.44 -20.57 -6.43
C VAL A 112 8.99 -19.17 -5.97
N TYR A 113 8.03 -19.11 -5.07
CA TYR A 113 7.54 -17.85 -4.54
C TYR A 113 8.11 -17.55 -3.14
N MET A 114 8.35 -16.28 -2.85
CA MET A 114 8.69 -15.88 -1.49
C MET A 114 7.47 -16.06 -0.58
N MET A 115 7.56 -16.99 0.37
CA MET A 115 6.54 -17.12 1.42
C MET A 115 6.62 -15.92 2.34
N SER A 116 5.53 -15.21 2.44
CA SER A 116 5.38 -14.05 3.30
C SER A 116 3.98 -14.02 3.91
N ASP A 117 3.82 -13.21 4.92
CA ASP A 117 2.61 -13.01 5.71
C ASP A 117 2.12 -11.54 5.61
N GLY A 118 1.01 -11.24 6.23
CA GLY A 118 0.43 -9.90 6.24
C GLY A 118 0.15 -9.36 4.83
N CYS A 119 0.51 -8.12 4.62
CA CYS A 119 0.22 -7.39 3.38
C CYS A 119 0.99 -7.90 2.14
N THR A 120 2.01 -8.73 2.33
CA THR A 120 2.80 -9.29 1.23
C THR A 120 2.45 -10.75 0.91
N SER A 121 1.41 -11.31 1.55
CA SER A 121 1.04 -12.73 1.45
C SER A 121 0.41 -13.17 0.13
N GLY A 122 0.16 -12.26 -0.83
CA GLY A 122 -0.50 -12.57 -2.11
C GLY A 122 0.01 -13.85 -2.81
N PRO A 123 1.33 -14.04 -3.00
CA PRO A 123 1.87 -15.28 -3.60
C PRO A 123 1.61 -16.52 -2.76
N THR A 124 1.63 -16.41 -1.42
CA THR A 124 1.33 -17.50 -0.48
C THR A 124 -0.15 -17.88 -0.54
N VAL A 125 -1.04 -16.88 -0.58
CA VAL A 125 -2.50 -17.05 -0.75
C VAL A 125 -2.81 -17.69 -2.10
N ALA A 126 -2.13 -17.28 -3.18
CA ALA A 126 -2.32 -17.86 -4.52
C ALA A 126 -1.99 -19.36 -4.55
N ASP A 127 -0.95 -19.81 -3.85
CA ASP A 127 -0.61 -21.22 -3.74
C ASP A 127 -1.63 -22.00 -2.91
N ASP A 128 -2.00 -21.49 -1.76
CA ASP A 128 -2.91 -22.18 -0.83
C ASP A 128 -4.33 -22.30 -1.43
N LEU A 129 -4.82 -21.27 -2.13
CA LEU A 129 -6.08 -21.28 -2.88
C LEU A 129 -5.98 -22.02 -4.23
N LYS A 130 -4.82 -22.62 -4.56
CA LYS A 130 -4.59 -23.40 -5.78
C LYS A 130 -4.65 -22.59 -7.07
N TYR A 131 -4.49 -21.27 -7.02
CA TYR A 131 -4.52 -20.43 -8.22
C TYR A 131 -3.34 -20.71 -9.15
N TYR A 132 -2.14 -21.06 -8.63
CA TYR A 132 -1.05 -21.55 -9.50
C TYR A 132 -1.42 -22.86 -10.20
N THR A 133 -2.07 -23.79 -9.50
CA THR A 133 -2.52 -25.06 -10.09
C THR A 133 -3.57 -24.83 -11.17
N GLU A 134 -4.56 -23.94 -10.92
CA GLU A 134 -5.57 -23.52 -11.90
C GLU A 134 -4.90 -22.92 -13.15
N ALA A 135 -3.84 -22.13 -12.95
CA ALA A 135 -3.02 -21.54 -14.02
C ALA A 135 -2.09 -22.54 -14.74
N GLY A 136 -2.16 -23.85 -14.41
CA GLY A 136 -1.34 -24.90 -15.01
C GLY A 136 0.10 -24.93 -14.51
N LEU A 137 0.36 -24.37 -13.31
CA LEU A 137 1.68 -24.27 -12.69
C LEU A 137 1.76 -25.14 -11.43
N THR A 138 2.97 -25.54 -11.09
CA THR A 138 3.32 -26.04 -9.75
C THR A 138 4.04 -24.93 -8.99
N ALA A 139 3.96 -24.91 -7.66
CA ALA A 139 4.57 -23.86 -6.87
C ALA A 139 5.25 -24.43 -5.61
N ASP A 140 6.34 -23.78 -5.19
CA ASP A 140 7.09 -24.05 -3.97
C ASP A 140 7.38 -22.76 -3.20
N GLY A 141 7.14 -22.78 -1.88
CA GLY A 141 7.39 -21.62 -1.02
C GLY A 141 8.82 -21.56 -0.49
N LEU A 142 9.48 -20.41 -0.65
CA LEU A 142 10.82 -20.12 -0.12
C LEU A 142 10.74 -19.20 1.11
N LYS A 143 11.43 -19.56 2.20
CA LYS A 143 11.61 -18.76 3.42
C LYS A 143 13.08 -18.51 3.75
N GLY A 144 13.34 -17.55 4.61
CA GLY A 144 14.66 -17.37 5.24
C GLY A 144 15.68 -16.62 4.40
N MET A 145 15.26 -15.94 3.33
CA MET A 145 16.11 -15.07 2.52
C MET A 145 15.51 -13.66 2.41
N SER A 146 16.36 -12.67 2.15
CA SER A 146 15.87 -11.36 1.75
C SER A 146 15.28 -11.42 0.33
N VAL A 147 14.26 -10.61 0.05
CA VAL A 147 13.62 -10.54 -1.28
C VAL A 147 14.63 -10.17 -2.37
N VAL A 148 15.53 -9.23 -2.07
CA VAL A 148 16.56 -8.76 -3.02
C VAL A 148 17.53 -9.88 -3.40
N GLU A 149 17.97 -10.66 -2.41
CA GLU A 149 18.84 -11.82 -2.68
C GLU A 149 18.10 -12.93 -3.41
N ALA A 150 16.88 -13.26 -2.97
CA ALA A 150 16.12 -14.38 -3.53
C ALA A 150 15.76 -14.16 -5.00
N LEU A 151 15.23 -12.97 -5.34
CA LEU A 151 14.91 -12.62 -6.73
C LEU A 151 16.16 -12.38 -7.56
N GLY A 152 17.13 -11.59 -7.04
CA GLY A 152 18.34 -11.23 -7.78
C GLY A 152 19.22 -12.41 -8.15
N THR A 153 19.20 -13.50 -7.37
CA THR A 153 19.93 -14.74 -7.68
C THR A 153 19.10 -15.78 -8.43
N GLY A 154 17.81 -15.49 -8.70
CA GLY A 154 16.89 -16.46 -9.33
C GLY A 154 16.48 -17.63 -8.43
N LYS A 155 16.78 -17.58 -7.10
CA LYS A 155 16.32 -18.60 -6.14
C LYS A 155 14.81 -18.50 -5.89
N ALA A 156 14.24 -17.29 -5.97
CA ALA A 156 12.81 -17.08 -6.07
C ALA A 156 12.46 -16.54 -7.46
N THR A 157 11.28 -16.94 -7.93
CA THR A 157 10.70 -16.47 -9.19
C THR A 157 9.91 -15.19 -8.98
N VAL A 158 9.09 -15.14 -7.92
CA VAL A 158 8.14 -14.06 -7.65
C VAL A 158 8.09 -13.74 -6.15
N ALA A 159 7.87 -12.45 -5.86
CA ALA A 159 7.63 -11.93 -4.52
C ALA A 159 6.71 -10.72 -4.56
N VAL A 160 6.06 -10.41 -3.43
CA VAL A 160 5.46 -9.12 -3.14
C VAL A 160 6.28 -8.43 -2.07
N ASN A 161 6.68 -7.19 -2.30
CA ASN A 161 7.40 -6.40 -1.31
C ASN A 161 7.34 -4.91 -1.61
N HIS A 162 7.85 -4.10 -0.67
CA HIS A 162 7.91 -2.64 -0.80
C HIS A 162 8.75 -2.20 -2.02
N ILE A 163 8.24 -1.24 -2.79
CA ILE A 163 9.03 -0.55 -3.82
C ILE A 163 10.32 0.00 -3.19
N ALA A 164 10.18 0.59 -2.00
CA ALA A 164 11.28 1.21 -1.27
C ALA A 164 12.42 0.24 -0.87
N THR A 165 12.16 -1.06 -0.79
CA THR A 165 13.18 -2.10 -0.58
C THR A 165 13.92 -2.44 -1.87
N MET A 166 13.23 -2.41 -3.01
CA MET A 166 13.70 -3.07 -4.23
C MET A 166 14.20 -2.10 -5.30
N LEU A 167 13.69 -0.86 -5.35
CA LEU A 167 13.99 0.06 -6.45
C LEU A 167 15.48 0.42 -6.55
N VAL A 168 16.12 0.78 -5.43
CA VAL A 168 17.56 1.11 -5.41
C VAL A 168 18.41 -0.11 -5.79
N PRO A 169 18.21 -1.31 -5.25
CA PRO A 169 18.88 -2.52 -5.73
C PRO A 169 18.72 -2.79 -7.24
N ILE A 170 17.53 -2.56 -7.82
CA ILE A 170 17.32 -2.69 -9.27
C ILE A 170 18.25 -1.74 -10.03
N THR A 171 18.33 -0.47 -9.63
CA THR A 171 19.21 0.51 -10.28
C THR A 171 20.69 0.21 -10.08
N ASN A 172 21.04 -0.57 -9.05
CA ASN A 172 22.40 -1.08 -8.80
C ASN A 172 22.69 -2.40 -9.53
N GLY A 173 21.81 -2.84 -10.43
CA GLY A 173 22.03 -3.99 -11.29
C GLY A 173 21.57 -5.35 -10.75
N VAL A 174 20.81 -5.37 -9.66
CA VAL A 174 20.18 -6.63 -9.19
C VAL A 174 19.16 -7.10 -10.21
N ASP A 175 19.22 -8.40 -10.58
CA ASP A 175 18.40 -9.00 -11.63
C ASP A 175 16.96 -9.23 -11.18
N MET A 176 16.22 -8.15 -11.02
CA MET A 176 14.78 -8.17 -10.73
C MET A 176 14.06 -7.00 -11.41
N THR A 177 12.75 -7.12 -11.58
CA THR A 177 11.88 -6.12 -12.19
C THR A 177 10.49 -6.19 -11.57
N PHE A 178 9.77 -5.08 -11.55
CA PHE A 178 8.37 -5.01 -11.13
C PHE A 178 7.47 -5.41 -12.29
N VAL A 179 6.46 -6.22 -12.02
CA VAL A 179 5.61 -6.85 -13.04
C VAL A 179 4.12 -6.66 -12.81
N GLY A 180 3.74 -6.08 -11.69
CA GLY A 180 2.35 -5.76 -11.34
C GLY A 180 2.27 -5.02 -10.01
N GLY A 181 1.16 -4.32 -9.78
CA GLY A 181 0.92 -3.64 -8.52
C GLY A 181 0.34 -4.57 -7.45
N ALA A 182 0.61 -4.30 -6.17
CA ALA A 182 0.07 -5.09 -5.07
C ALA A 182 -0.93 -4.30 -4.22
N HIS A 183 -0.51 -3.25 -3.53
CA HIS A 183 -1.40 -2.48 -2.65
C HIS A 183 -0.81 -1.10 -2.31
N ILE A 184 -1.64 -0.23 -1.71
CA ILE A 184 -1.27 1.06 -1.14
C ILE A 184 -1.08 0.96 0.38
N GLY A 185 -0.58 2.02 1.04
CA GLY A 185 -0.57 2.16 2.50
C GLY A 185 0.47 1.30 3.23
N CYS A 186 0.13 0.86 4.44
CA CYS A 186 0.83 -0.04 5.37
C CYS A 186 1.98 0.54 6.21
N LYS A 187 2.41 1.78 6.01
CA LYS A 187 3.48 2.42 6.80
C LYS A 187 3.08 3.84 7.20
N THR A 188 3.31 4.16 8.47
CA THR A 188 2.93 5.43 9.07
C THR A 188 4.01 5.92 10.03
N LEU A 189 4.23 7.23 10.07
CA LEU A 189 5.12 7.91 10.99
C LEU A 189 4.38 8.21 12.29
N TYR A 190 4.81 7.60 13.37
CA TYR A 190 4.20 7.67 14.69
C TYR A 190 5.05 8.46 15.68
N VAL A 191 4.37 9.14 16.60
CA VAL A 191 4.93 9.81 17.77
C VAL A 191 4.20 9.35 19.03
N LEU A 192 4.72 9.65 20.23
CA LEU A 192 3.95 9.46 21.45
C LEU A 192 2.71 10.34 21.43
N ASN A 193 1.56 9.80 21.85
CA ASN A 193 0.28 10.49 21.78
C ASN A 193 0.24 11.78 22.64
N ASP A 194 0.93 11.79 23.76
CA ASP A 194 1.04 12.93 24.69
C ASP A 194 2.20 13.89 24.35
N SER A 195 3.00 13.58 23.29
CA SER A 195 4.11 14.44 22.88
C SER A 195 3.64 15.79 22.31
N GLN A 196 4.57 16.74 22.24
CA GLN A 196 4.35 18.04 21.61
C GLN A 196 4.27 17.95 20.07
N TYR A 197 4.79 16.89 19.45
CA TYR A 197 4.86 16.72 18.01
C TYR A 197 3.48 16.38 17.45
N LYS A 198 2.94 17.23 16.57
CA LYS A 198 1.59 17.09 15.98
C LYS A 198 1.63 16.93 14.46
N THR A 199 2.68 17.43 13.85
CA THR A 199 2.95 17.39 12.42
C THR A 199 4.41 17.02 12.17
N THR A 200 4.76 16.72 10.94
CA THR A 200 6.15 16.47 10.53
C THR A 200 7.03 17.71 10.73
N GLU A 201 6.48 18.94 10.61
CA GLU A 201 7.23 20.18 10.81
C GLU A 201 7.77 20.31 12.25
N ASP A 202 7.05 19.79 13.24
CA ASP A 202 7.49 19.78 14.64
C ASP A 202 8.72 18.89 14.87
N LEU A 203 9.06 18.02 13.91
CA LEU A 203 10.21 17.10 14.00
C LEU A 203 11.54 17.73 13.59
N LYS A 204 11.57 18.98 13.09
CA LYS A 204 12.83 19.65 12.71
C LYS A 204 13.78 19.73 13.89
N GLY A 205 15.04 19.37 13.66
CA GLY A 205 16.09 19.32 14.70
C GLY A 205 16.04 18.10 15.60
N THR A 206 15.16 17.12 15.33
CA THR A 206 14.99 15.92 16.19
C THR A 206 15.56 14.66 15.53
N ASN A 207 15.57 13.57 16.32
CA ASN A 207 15.95 12.24 15.87
C ASN A 207 14.68 11.45 15.47
N ILE A 208 14.68 10.81 14.32
CA ILE A 208 13.59 9.96 13.82
C ILE A 208 14.13 8.55 13.59
N SER A 209 13.43 7.54 14.10
CA SER A 209 13.82 6.16 13.84
C SER A 209 13.32 5.65 12.51
N VAL A 210 14.22 4.95 11.81
CA VAL A 210 13.98 4.15 10.61
C VAL A 210 14.41 2.70 10.90
N PRO A 211 13.50 1.88 11.47
CA PRO A 211 13.84 0.58 12.07
C PRO A 211 14.61 -0.38 11.15
N ASN A 212 14.32 -0.39 9.87
CA ASN A 212 15.01 -1.25 8.90
C ASN A 212 16.39 -0.71 8.48
N GLY A 213 16.81 0.43 9.01
CA GLY A 213 18.14 1.03 8.76
C GLY A 213 18.19 2.00 7.57
N ILE A 214 19.31 2.72 7.51
CA ILE A 214 19.59 3.71 6.48
C ILE A 214 19.67 3.05 5.10
N GLY A 215 19.06 3.68 4.09
CA GLY A 215 19.04 3.20 2.71
C GLY A 215 18.05 2.05 2.45
N ASN A 216 17.27 1.66 3.44
CA ASN A 216 16.26 0.61 3.34
C ASN A 216 14.83 1.22 3.33
N THR A 217 13.80 0.39 3.40
CA THR A 217 12.38 0.75 3.28
C THR A 217 12.01 1.95 4.15
N ASP A 218 12.26 1.86 5.46
CA ASP A 218 11.79 2.87 6.41
C ASP A 218 12.51 4.21 6.20
N TYR A 219 13.79 4.16 5.84
CA TYR A 219 14.57 5.35 5.49
C TYR A 219 14.01 6.04 4.24
N ASN A 220 13.82 5.27 3.16
CA ASN A 220 13.38 5.82 1.88
C ASN A 220 11.97 6.42 1.98
N ILE A 221 11.05 5.74 2.69
CA ILE A 221 9.68 6.24 2.92
C ILE A 221 9.70 7.50 3.80
N THR A 222 10.47 7.49 4.90
CA THR A 222 10.57 8.67 5.77
C THR A 222 11.14 9.87 5.02
N CYS A 223 12.15 9.67 4.17
CA CYS A 223 12.69 10.75 3.32
C CYS A 223 11.62 11.33 2.40
N MET A 224 10.78 10.50 1.77
CA MET A 224 9.69 10.98 0.90
C MET A 224 8.62 11.75 1.69
N MET A 225 8.22 11.24 2.88
CA MET A 225 7.23 11.91 3.72
C MET A 225 7.69 13.29 4.17
N LEU A 226 8.92 13.39 4.67
CA LEU A 226 9.50 14.66 5.13
C LEU A 226 9.63 15.66 3.98
N ASP A 227 10.11 15.21 2.83
CA ASP A 227 10.30 16.07 1.66
C ASP A 227 8.97 16.58 1.08
N ALA A 228 7.91 15.75 1.08
CA ALA A 228 6.57 16.17 0.67
C ALA A 228 6.04 17.33 1.53
N ASP A 229 6.46 17.39 2.79
CA ASP A 229 6.11 18.45 3.73
C ASP A 229 7.16 19.59 3.79
N GLY A 230 8.11 19.63 2.84
CA GLY A 230 9.12 20.68 2.72
C GLY A 230 10.25 20.61 3.76
N ILE A 231 10.48 19.41 4.34
CA ILE A 231 11.54 19.16 5.31
C ILE A 231 12.66 18.40 4.61
N ASN A 232 13.88 18.92 4.65
CA ASN A 232 15.03 18.23 4.09
C ASN A 232 15.46 17.06 5.01
N PRO A 233 15.31 15.79 4.60
CA PRO A 233 15.60 14.65 5.46
C PRO A 233 17.09 14.49 5.78
N GLN A 234 18.00 15.20 5.07
CA GLN A 234 19.43 15.11 5.26
C GLN A 234 19.99 16.21 6.20
N THR A 235 19.28 17.34 6.35
CA THR A 235 19.77 18.50 7.09
C THR A 235 18.87 18.92 8.24
N ASP A 236 17.56 18.71 8.13
CA ASP A 236 16.59 19.23 9.10
C ASP A 236 16.25 18.26 10.22
N VAL A 237 16.59 16.98 10.05
CA VAL A 237 16.37 15.90 11.04
C VAL A 237 17.59 14.96 11.08
N THR A 238 17.65 14.10 12.12
CA THR A 238 18.61 13.00 12.15
C THR A 238 17.86 11.67 12.02
N LEU A 239 18.06 10.96 10.91
CA LEU A 239 17.52 9.61 10.72
C LEU A 239 18.49 8.60 11.31
N MET A 240 18.00 7.72 12.20
CA MET A 240 18.80 6.71 12.87
C MET A 240 18.05 5.39 13.02
N GLN A 241 18.79 4.32 13.23
CA GLN A 241 18.17 3.00 13.41
C GLN A 241 17.91 2.73 14.90
N VAL A 242 16.62 2.57 15.26
CA VAL A 242 16.15 1.95 16.49
C VAL A 242 15.11 0.91 16.07
N THR A 243 15.23 -0.33 16.52
CA THR A 243 14.32 -1.41 16.14
C THR A 243 12.88 -1.11 16.55
N ALA A 244 11.90 -1.63 15.78
CA ALA A 244 10.49 -1.31 15.99
C ALA A 244 10.01 -1.58 17.41
N ASP A 245 10.43 -2.69 18.02
CA ASP A 245 10.11 -3.10 19.38
C ASP A 245 10.69 -2.17 20.46
N ALA A 246 11.81 -1.47 20.17
CA ALA A 246 12.45 -0.52 21.06
C ALA A 246 11.98 0.93 20.87
N CYS A 247 11.27 1.25 19.78
CA CYS A 247 10.93 2.63 19.42
C CYS A 247 10.12 3.36 20.50
N VAL A 248 9.08 2.73 21.05
CA VAL A 248 8.24 3.39 22.07
C VAL A 248 9.08 3.78 23.29
N SER A 249 9.87 2.84 23.81
CA SER A 249 10.74 3.11 24.95
C SER A 249 11.82 4.15 24.64
N ALA A 250 12.32 4.21 23.40
CA ALA A 250 13.27 5.24 22.97
C ALA A 250 12.61 6.63 22.88
N MET A 251 11.34 6.70 22.43
CA MET A 251 10.56 7.94 22.48
C MET A 251 10.26 8.40 23.89
N GLU A 252 9.88 7.48 24.81
CA GLU A 252 9.64 7.78 26.22
C GLU A 252 10.90 8.34 26.93
N ARG A 253 12.09 7.90 26.51
CA ARG A 253 13.37 8.44 27.03
C ARG A 253 13.85 9.70 26.32
N GLY A 254 13.15 10.15 25.25
CA GLY A 254 13.55 11.31 24.47
C GLY A 254 14.76 11.07 23.56
N GLU A 255 15.13 9.82 23.28
CA GLU A 255 16.23 9.46 22.37
C GLU A 255 15.85 9.68 20.92
N ILE A 256 14.58 9.44 20.57
CA ILE A 256 13.96 9.73 19.29
C ILE A 256 12.61 10.42 19.52
N SER A 257 12.14 11.18 18.53
CA SER A 257 10.85 11.89 18.59
C SER A 257 9.75 11.18 17.82
N ALA A 258 10.11 10.44 16.77
CA ALA A 258 9.20 9.69 15.91
C ALA A 258 9.81 8.39 15.41
N CYS A 259 8.97 7.49 14.92
CA CYS A 259 9.37 6.22 14.34
C CYS A 259 8.44 5.83 13.19
N LEU A 260 9.00 5.41 12.04
CA LEU A 260 8.22 4.83 10.96
C LEU A 260 7.94 3.34 11.27
N LEU A 261 6.68 3.00 11.46
CA LEU A 261 6.25 1.63 11.78
C LEU A 261 5.26 1.10 10.74
N SER A 262 5.13 -0.23 10.66
CA SER A 262 3.97 -0.83 10.00
C SER A 262 2.72 -0.66 10.85
N ASP A 263 1.60 -0.39 10.20
CA ASP A 263 0.33 -0.13 10.86
C ASP A 263 -0.13 -1.35 11.67
N SER A 264 0.10 -2.56 11.17
CA SER A 264 -0.19 -3.80 11.89
C SER A 264 0.60 -3.96 13.20
N PHE A 265 1.82 -3.43 13.27
CA PHE A 265 2.63 -3.41 14.48
C PHE A 265 2.17 -2.31 15.45
N ALA A 266 1.86 -1.11 14.94
CA ALA A 266 1.54 0.06 15.74
C ALA A 266 0.10 0.06 16.28
N TYR A 267 -0.83 -0.63 15.62
CA TYR A 267 -2.27 -0.55 15.87
C TYR A 267 -2.66 -0.69 17.35
N ALA A 268 -2.18 -1.74 18.02
CA ALA A 268 -2.52 -1.95 19.44
C ALA A 268 -2.11 -0.77 20.32
N MET A 269 -0.95 -0.17 20.03
CA MET A 269 -0.44 1.00 20.75
C MET A 269 -1.22 2.28 20.42
N VAL A 270 -1.74 2.40 19.20
CA VAL A 270 -2.66 3.48 18.80
C VAL A 270 -3.99 3.34 19.52
N LYS A 271 -4.59 2.16 19.50
CA LYS A 271 -5.85 1.83 20.19
C LYS A 271 -5.76 2.09 21.72
N ASP A 272 -4.61 1.77 22.31
CA ASP A 272 -4.32 2.01 23.74
C ASP A 272 -3.99 3.48 24.06
N GLY A 273 -4.00 4.38 23.04
CA GLY A 273 -3.68 5.79 23.22
C GLY A 273 -2.22 6.10 23.53
N LYS A 274 -1.30 5.19 23.23
CA LYS A 274 0.16 5.40 23.43
C LYS A 274 0.80 6.12 22.26
N LEU A 275 0.42 5.74 21.03
CA LEU A 275 0.92 6.32 19.79
C LEU A 275 -0.17 7.08 19.07
N ARG A 276 0.24 8.07 18.28
CA ARG A 276 -0.58 8.68 17.26
C ARG A 276 0.20 8.83 15.96
N ALA A 277 -0.52 8.74 14.86
CA ALA A 277 0.00 9.00 13.54
C ALA A 277 0.10 10.51 13.29
N ILE A 278 1.15 10.93 12.58
CA ILE A 278 1.30 12.31 12.09
C ILE A 278 1.49 12.38 10.58
N ARG A 279 1.86 11.27 9.93
CA ARG A 279 2.02 11.15 8.48
C ARG A 279 1.91 9.69 8.05
N SER A 280 1.15 9.40 6.99
CA SER A 280 0.91 8.02 6.55
C SER A 280 1.06 7.88 5.03
N LEU A 281 1.38 6.66 4.57
CA LEU A 281 1.23 6.29 3.15
C LEU A 281 -0.25 6.16 2.72
N LEU A 282 -1.18 6.26 3.66
CA LEU A 282 -2.62 6.36 3.37
C LEU A 282 -3.10 7.81 3.23
N ASP A 283 -2.29 8.82 3.58
CA ASP A 283 -2.66 10.23 3.38
C ASP A 283 -2.96 10.48 1.89
N GLU A 284 -3.90 11.41 1.60
CA GLU A 284 -4.46 11.61 0.26
C GLU A 284 -3.38 11.73 -0.83
N ASP A 285 -2.29 12.44 -0.57
CA ASP A 285 -1.20 12.64 -1.53
C ASP A 285 -0.32 11.39 -1.75
N PHE A 286 -0.24 10.48 -0.76
CA PHE A 286 0.49 9.21 -0.88
C PHE A 286 -0.39 8.05 -1.30
N ALA A 287 -1.70 8.06 -1.04
CA ALA A 287 -2.63 7.00 -1.42
C ALA A 287 -2.73 6.79 -2.94
N HIS A 288 -2.25 7.75 -3.74
CA HIS A 288 -2.08 7.62 -5.19
C HIS A 288 -0.84 6.81 -5.61
N ASN A 289 -0.07 6.28 -4.64
CA ASN A 289 1.12 5.50 -4.90
C ASN A 289 1.01 4.09 -4.32
N ASN A 290 1.51 3.10 -5.06
CA ASN A 290 1.73 1.79 -4.49
C ASN A 290 2.81 1.85 -3.39
N CYS A 291 2.53 1.19 -2.27
CA CYS A 291 3.54 0.85 -1.28
C CYS A 291 4.30 -0.40 -1.70
N CYS A 292 3.55 -1.45 -2.04
CA CYS A 292 4.08 -2.74 -2.46
C CYS A 292 3.71 -3.05 -3.91
N VAL A 293 4.59 -3.83 -4.54
CA VAL A 293 4.44 -4.33 -5.92
C VAL A 293 4.81 -5.80 -6.00
N ILE A 294 4.37 -6.44 -7.07
CA ILE A 294 4.79 -7.78 -7.43
C ILE A 294 6.09 -7.64 -8.23
N ALA A 295 7.13 -8.32 -7.78
CA ALA A 295 8.44 -8.35 -8.44
C ALA A 295 8.82 -9.77 -8.84
N MET A 296 9.55 -9.89 -9.94
CA MET A 296 10.08 -11.16 -10.44
C MET A 296 11.57 -11.01 -10.78
N ASN A 297 12.29 -12.16 -10.84
CA ASN A 297 13.59 -12.18 -11.47
C ASN A 297 13.45 -11.76 -12.94
N ARG A 298 14.24 -10.76 -13.39
CA ARG A 298 14.12 -10.18 -14.73
C ARG A 298 14.43 -11.19 -15.83
N THR A 299 15.53 -11.91 -15.68
CA THR A 299 15.93 -12.97 -16.62
C THR A 299 14.84 -14.03 -16.76
N TYR A 300 14.16 -14.40 -15.66
CA TYR A 300 13.02 -15.31 -15.73
C TYR A 300 11.88 -14.75 -16.59
N VAL A 301 11.47 -13.50 -16.38
CA VAL A 301 10.40 -12.84 -17.16
C VAL A 301 10.74 -12.82 -18.65
N GLU A 302 11.99 -12.51 -19.00
CA GLU A 302 12.44 -12.44 -20.39
C GLU A 302 12.43 -13.79 -21.09
N GLN A 303 12.80 -14.84 -20.36
CA GLN A 303 12.88 -16.19 -20.93
C GLN A 303 11.55 -16.95 -20.89
N ASN A 304 10.61 -16.54 -20.03
CA ASN A 304 9.37 -17.28 -19.76
C ASN A 304 8.16 -16.35 -19.71
N PRO A 305 7.86 -15.60 -20.80
CA PRO A 305 6.82 -14.57 -20.80
C PRO A 305 5.42 -15.11 -20.49
N VAL A 306 5.08 -16.33 -20.97
CA VAL A 306 3.74 -16.92 -20.73
C VAL A 306 3.65 -17.44 -19.27
N HIS A 307 4.69 -18.10 -18.76
CA HIS A 307 4.72 -18.46 -17.34
C HIS A 307 4.63 -17.23 -16.45
N ALA A 308 5.39 -16.16 -16.75
CA ALA A 308 5.33 -14.92 -15.99
C ALA A 308 3.92 -14.33 -15.96
N LYS A 309 3.24 -14.27 -17.11
CA LYS A 309 1.84 -13.83 -17.20
C LYS A 309 0.92 -14.68 -16.33
N LYS A 310 1.01 -16.01 -16.40
CA LYS A 310 0.18 -16.92 -15.59
C LYS A 310 0.46 -16.79 -14.09
N ILE A 311 1.70 -16.60 -13.69
CA ILE A 311 2.08 -16.35 -12.30
C ILE A 311 1.40 -15.07 -11.79
N ILE A 312 1.49 -13.97 -12.55
CA ILE A 312 0.92 -12.69 -12.14
C ILE A 312 -0.61 -12.75 -12.11
N GLN A 313 -1.26 -13.42 -13.06
CA GLN A 313 -2.70 -13.66 -13.03
C GLN A 313 -3.13 -14.39 -11.74
N ALA A 314 -2.39 -15.41 -11.31
CA ALA A 314 -2.67 -16.14 -10.07
C ALA A 314 -2.50 -15.25 -8.82
N VAL A 315 -1.44 -14.45 -8.75
CA VAL A 315 -1.19 -13.54 -7.62
C VAL A 315 -2.22 -12.41 -7.60
N GLN A 316 -2.58 -11.84 -8.74
CA GLN A 316 -3.60 -10.77 -8.82
C GLN A 316 -5.02 -11.30 -8.50
N LYS A 317 -5.31 -12.56 -8.82
CA LYS A 317 -6.56 -13.20 -8.37
C LYS A 317 -6.60 -13.33 -6.84
N ALA A 318 -5.46 -13.66 -6.21
CA ALA A 318 -5.36 -13.67 -4.75
C ALA A 318 -5.52 -12.27 -4.14
N HIS A 319 -4.94 -11.24 -4.74
CA HIS A 319 -5.14 -9.85 -4.32
C HIS A 319 -6.60 -9.41 -4.47
N SER A 320 -7.26 -9.79 -5.57
CA SER A 320 -8.70 -9.50 -5.77
C SER A 320 -9.55 -10.22 -4.72
N PHE A 321 -9.22 -11.46 -4.34
CA PHE A 321 -9.88 -12.15 -3.23
C PHE A 321 -9.69 -11.40 -1.91
N MET A 322 -8.48 -10.96 -1.60
CA MET A 322 -8.17 -10.23 -0.36
C MET A 322 -8.91 -8.89 -0.27
N ARG A 323 -9.13 -8.21 -1.39
CA ARG A 323 -9.86 -6.94 -1.46
C ARG A 323 -11.37 -7.13 -1.41
N GLU A 324 -11.93 -7.97 -2.30
CA GLU A 324 -13.38 -8.11 -2.46
C GLU A 324 -14.04 -8.89 -1.31
N ASN A 325 -13.27 -9.76 -0.65
CA ASN A 325 -13.73 -10.59 0.47
C ASN A 325 -12.88 -10.30 1.72
N THR A 326 -12.68 -9.03 2.06
CA THR A 326 -11.72 -8.60 3.10
C THR A 326 -11.91 -9.32 4.43
N ALA A 327 -13.14 -9.47 4.91
CA ALA A 327 -13.42 -10.16 6.17
C ALA A 327 -13.09 -11.67 6.10
N GLU A 328 -13.48 -12.34 5.00
CA GLU A 328 -13.17 -13.76 4.78
C GLU A 328 -11.66 -13.97 4.62
N ALA A 329 -11.01 -13.14 3.82
CA ALA A 329 -9.56 -13.18 3.63
C ALA A 329 -8.80 -12.91 4.94
N THR A 330 -9.29 -11.98 5.76
CA THR A 330 -8.71 -11.70 7.08
C THR A 330 -8.81 -12.92 7.99
N GLN A 331 -9.99 -13.55 8.11
CA GLN A 331 -10.14 -14.77 8.90
C GLN A 331 -9.22 -15.88 8.38
N TYR A 332 -9.16 -16.02 7.07
CA TYR A 332 -8.29 -16.98 6.40
C TYR A 332 -6.79 -16.79 6.75
N LEU A 333 -6.31 -15.55 6.78
CA LEU A 333 -4.92 -15.23 7.14
C LEU A 333 -4.65 -15.47 8.64
N LEU A 334 -5.60 -15.14 9.51
CA LEU A 334 -5.51 -15.38 10.96
C LEU A 334 -5.46 -16.88 11.29
N ASP A 335 -6.32 -17.69 10.68
CA ASP A 335 -6.39 -19.14 10.89
C ASP A 335 -5.07 -19.85 10.52
N ARG A 336 -4.30 -19.27 9.60
CA ARG A 336 -2.99 -19.78 9.16
C ARG A 336 -1.80 -19.17 9.90
N GLY A 337 -2.06 -18.22 10.81
CA GLY A 337 -1.02 -17.48 11.51
C GLY A 337 -0.19 -16.57 10.58
N TRP A 338 -0.77 -16.16 9.45
CA TRP A 338 -0.16 -15.21 8.52
C TRP A 338 -0.51 -13.75 8.84
N ASN A 339 -1.50 -13.54 9.70
CA ASN A 339 -1.73 -12.29 10.42
C ASN A 339 -1.80 -12.58 11.92
N ALA A 340 -1.55 -11.55 12.73
CA ALA A 340 -1.66 -11.58 14.17
C ALA A 340 -2.57 -10.45 14.67
N GLY A 341 -3.05 -10.55 15.91
CA GLY A 341 -3.95 -9.56 16.52
C GLY A 341 -5.43 -9.93 16.39
N ASP A 342 -6.32 -9.00 16.71
CA ASP A 342 -7.76 -9.25 16.64
C ASP A 342 -8.31 -9.13 15.21
N PHE A 343 -9.47 -9.74 15.00
CA PHE A 343 -10.11 -9.81 13.69
C PHE A 343 -10.51 -8.44 13.15
N ASP A 344 -11.18 -7.61 13.96
CA ASP A 344 -11.70 -6.32 13.51
C ASP A 344 -10.57 -5.37 13.10
N MET A 345 -9.47 -5.38 13.88
CA MET A 345 -8.24 -4.69 13.53
C MET A 345 -7.73 -5.09 12.15
N ASN A 346 -7.59 -6.39 11.94
CA ASN A 346 -7.03 -6.89 10.67
C ASN A 346 -7.99 -6.62 9.49
N VAL A 347 -9.31 -6.67 9.68
CA VAL A 347 -10.28 -6.29 8.64
C VAL A 347 -10.10 -4.83 8.25
N MET A 348 -9.99 -3.93 9.22
CA MET A 348 -9.80 -2.51 8.97
C MET A 348 -8.47 -2.23 8.23
N LEU A 349 -7.36 -2.79 8.71
CA LEU A 349 -6.05 -2.61 8.10
C LEU A 349 -5.98 -3.22 6.69
N ASN A 350 -6.49 -4.44 6.49
CA ASN A 350 -6.52 -5.09 5.17
C ASN A 350 -7.43 -4.33 4.19
N GLY A 351 -8.57 -3.80 4.67
CA GLY A 351 -9.47 -2.98 3.86
C GLY A 351 -8.82 -1.68 3.38
N SER A 352 -8.04 -1.02 4.23
CA SER A 352 -7.35 0.23 3.87
C SER A 352 -6.29 0.05 2.79
N MET A 353 -5.66 -1.12 2.70
CA MET A 353 -4.57 -1.38 1.75
C MET A 353 -5.01 -1.50 0.30
N GLN A 354 -6.28 -1.83 0.03
CA GLN A 354 -6.84 -1.87 -1.32
C GLN A 354 -6.01 -2.72 -2.30
N PHE A 355 -5.90 -4.00 -2.03
CA PHE A 355 -5.12 -4.98 -2.80
C PHE A 355 -5.50 -5.06 -4.28
N GLY A 356 -4.51 -5.38 -5.15
CA GLY A 356 -4.69 -5.57 -6.58
C GLY A 356 -4.84 -4.26 -7.34
N THR A 357 -3.72 -3.62 -7.70
CA THR A 357 -3.72 -2.36 -8.45
C THR A 357 -3.44 -2.61 -9.93
N THR A 358 -4.07 -1.79 -10.80
CA THR A 358 -3.87 -1.88 -12.26
C THR A 358 -2.46 -1.49 -12.68
N ASP A 359 -2.02 -1.96 -13.85
CA ASP A 359 -0.72 -1.63 -14.40
C ASP A 359 -0.59 -0.13 -14.70
N ALA A 360 -1.67 0.53 -15.16
CA ALA A 360 -1.68 1.97 -15.39
C ALA A 360 -1.47 2.77 -14.10
N PHE A 361 -2.17 2.42 -13.01
CA PHE A 361 -1.98 3.03 -11.69
C PHE A 361 -0.55 2.80 -11.18
N THR A 362 -0.05 1.57 -11.29
CA THR A 362 1.28 1.18 -10.83
C THR A 362 2.38 1.91 -11.59
N GLN A 363 2.26 2.04 -12.92
CA GLN A 363 3.23 2.76 -13.74
C GLN A 363 3.29 4.25 -13.38
N ALA A 364 2.13 4.89 -13.18
CA ALA A 364 2.06 6.29 -12.76
C ALA A 364 2.72 6.50 -11.38
N SER A 365 2.40 5.63 -10.43
CA SER A 365 2.99 5.58 -9.10
C SER A 365 4.51 5.42 -9.14
N LEU A 366 5.01 4.43 -9.88
CA LEU A 366 6.45 4.17 -10.01
C LEU A 366 7.19 5.37 -10.60
N LYS A 367 6.61 6.02 -11.61
CA LYS A 367 7.22 7.21 -12.21
C LYS A 367 7.38 8.33 -11.19
N GLN A 368 6.35 8.60 -10.39
CA GLN A 368 6.42 9.61 -9.33
C GLN A 368 7.47 9.25 -8.27
N ILE A 369 7.54 7.97 -7.87
CA ILE A 369 8.51 7.49 -6.87
C ILE A 369 9.95 7.60 -7.43
N VAL A 370 10.17 7.24 -8.69
CA VAL A 370 11.49 7.37 -9.35
C VAL A 370 11.95 8.83 -9.39
N ASP A 371 11.06 9.75 -9.79
CA ASP A 371 11.36 11.18 -9.82
C ASP A 371 11.72 11.71 -8.42
N ASN A 372 10.98 11.29 -7.39
CA ASN A 372 11.27 11.65 -5.99
C ASN A 372 12.61 11.06 -5.52
N TYR A 373 12.92 9.82 -5.85
CA TYR A 373 14.18 9.18 -5.44
C TYR A 373 15.40 9.83 -6.11
N LEU A 374 15.29 10.23 -7.37
CA LEU A 374 16.35 10.98 -8.06
C LEU A 374 16.55 12.35 -7.41
N ARG A 375 15.47 13.08 -7.15
CA ARG A 375 15.52 14.42 -6.53
C ARG A 375 16.09 14.38 -5.11
N LEU A 376 15.75 13.36 -4.33
CA LEU A 376 16.26 13.13 -2.97
C LEU A 376 17.67 12.52 -2.93
N GLY A 377 18.24 12.14 -4.07
CA GLY A 377 19.55 11.48 -4.13
C GLY A 377 19.57 10.06 -3.53
N LEU A 378 18.39 9.41 -3.45
CA LEU A 378 18.28 8.02 -2.98
C LEU A 378 18.76 7.03 -4.05
N ILE A 379 18.61 7.38 -5.33
CA ILE A 379 19.22 6.67 -6.47
C ILE A 379 20.46 7.46 -6.87
N GLN A 380 21.65 6.82 -6.89
CA GLN A 380 22.92 7.42 -7.24
C GLN A 380 23.60 6.73 -8.43
N SER A 381 23.19 5.53 -8.76
CA SER A 381 23.77 4.71 -9.85
C SER A 381 23.27 5.11 -11.24
N MET A 382 22.13 5.78 -11.32
CA MET A 382 21.47 6.24 -12.54
C MET A 382 20.89 7.64 -12.31
N ASN A 383 20.72 8.41 -13.40
CA ASN A 383 20.22 9.79 -13.31
C ASN A 383 19.10 10.09 -14.35
N ASN A 384 18.64 9.09 -15.07
CA ASN A 384 17.59 9.20 -16.09
C ASN A 384 16.35 8.39 -15.65
N ALA A 385 15.23 9.08 -15.40
CA ALA A 385 14.01 8.46 -14.94
C ALA A 385 13.44 7.45 -15.95
N ASP A 386 13.51 7.73 -17.25
CA ASP A 386 12.97 6.82 -18.29
C ASP A 386 13.81 5.54 -18.38
N GLU A 387 15.14 5.64 -18.24
CA GLU A 387 16.03 4.45 -18.18
C GLU A 387 15.76 3.61 -16.93
N ILE A 388 15.53 4.26 -15.77
CA ILE A 388 15.16 3.57 -14.54
C ILE A 388 13.82 2.87 -14.70
N MET A 389 12.82 3.55 -15.27
CA MET A 389 11.50 2.95 -15.54
C MET A 389 11.60 1.76 -16.50
N ALA A 390 12.37 1.87 -17.59
CA ALA A 390 12.59 0.76 -18.54
C ALA A 390 13.26 -0.45 -17.89
N LEU A 391 14.11 -0.23 -16.87
CA LEU A 391 14.77 -1.27 -16.11
C LEU A 391 13.85 -1.89 -15.05
N ALA A 392 13.10 -1.04 -14.33
CA ALA A 392 12.35 -1.43 -13.13
C ALA A 392 10.93 -1.90 -13.43
N TRP A 393 10.29 -1.45 -14.50
CA TRP A 393 8.89 -1.74 -14.80
C TRP A 393 8.73 -2.54 -16.09
N ARG A 394 8.12 -3.72 -15.97
CA ARG A 394 7.83 -4.62 -17.09
C ARG A 394 6.49 -5.32 -16.84
N PRO A 395 5.35 -4.69 -17.13
CA PRO A 395 4.04 -5.31 -16.98
C PRO A 395 3.93 -6.53 -17.90
N VAL A 396 3.20 -7.56 -17.45
CA VAL A 396 3.06 -8.83 -18.16
C VAL A 396 1.60 -9.23 -18.40
N LEU A 397 0.64 -8.42 -17.94
CA LEU A 397 -0.79 -8.69 -18.13
C LEU A 397 -1.32 -8.18 -19.46
N ASP A 398 -0.71 -7.17 -20.06
CA ASP A 398 -1.09 -6.58 -21.35
C ASP A 398 -0.72 -7.48 -22.54
#